data_c9ab63bdae9747acc25c8b1ccbbbcfe9
#
_entry.id   c9ab63bdae9747acc25c8b1ccbbbcfe9
#
_cell.length_a   1.000
_cell.length_b   1.000
_cell.length_c   1.000
_cell.angle_alpha   90.00
_cell.angle_beta   90.00
_cell.angle_gamma   90.00
#
_symmetry.space_group_name_H-M   'P 1'
#
loop_
_entity.id
_entity.type
_entity.pdbx_description
1 polymer ?
#
loop_
_entity_poly.entity_id
_entity_poly.type
_entity_poly.pdbx_seq_one_letter_code
_entity_poly.pdbx_strand_id
1 'polypeptide(L)'
;MIRHIVMFKFFDEADGRTKAENLAIAKKMLEELQGVVPTLLSSRVSLGSEIQNPANYDLVLEAEYESMEALNEYIVHPAHNEVGKFMAKVRELRACIDYEY
;
A
#
# COMPACT_ATOMS: atom_id res chain seq x y z
N MET A 1 -17.13 8.08 -7.25
CA MET A 1 -15.69 7.72 -7.08
C MET A 1 -15.45 7.17 -5.71
N ILE A 2 -14.52 6.23 -5.60
CA ILE A 2 -14.09 5.66 -4.32
C ILE A 2 -12.63 6.03 -4.10
N ARG A 3 -12.33 6.53 -2.92
CA ARG A 3 -10.95 6.71 -2.46
C ARG A 3 -10.61 5.62 -1.45
N HIS A 4 -9.49 4.97 -1.68
CA HIS A 4 -8.96 3.88 -0.86
C HIS A 4 -7.66 4.37 -0.22
N ILE A 5 -7.63 4.46 1.09
CA ILE A 5 -6.46 4.90 1.83
C ILE A 5 -6.02 3.78 2.76
N VAL A 6 -4.78 3.34 2.59
CA VAL A 6 -4.19 2.27 3.41
C VAL A 6 -2.90 2.78 4.02
N MET A 7 -2.72 2.55 5.30
CA MET A 7 -1.48 2.86 6.00
C MET A 7 -0.87 1.58 6.55
N PHE A 8 0.45 1.49 6.49
CA PHE A 8 1.20 0.36 7.03
C PHE A 8 2.27 0.82 8.00
N LYS A 9 2.37 0.11 9.10
CA LYS A 9 3.52 0.19 10.00
C LYS A 9 4.36 -1.06 9.78
N PHE A 10 5.66 -0.88 9.58
CA PHE A 10 6.58 -1.97 9.28
C PHE A 10 7.36 -2.37 10.53
N PHE A 11 7.75 -3.64 10.60
CA PHE A 11 8.74 -4.09 11.57
C PHE A 11 10.08 -3.42 11.29
N ASP A 12 10.89 -3.22 12.33
CA ASP A 12 12.24 -2.66 12.18
C ASP A 12 13.12 -3.53 11.30
N GLU A 13 12.96 -4.85 11.40
CA GLU A 13 13.60 -5.83 10.53
C GLU A 13 12.59 -6.93 10.21
N ALA A 14 12.57 -7.37 8.96
CA ALA A 14 11.74 -8.47 8.51
C ALA A 14 12.28 -9.06 7.21
N ASP A 15 12.15 -10.39 7.09
CA ASP A 15 12.53 -11.11 5.86
C ASP A 15 13.99 -10.85 5.46
N GLY A 16 14.88 -10.71 6.45
CA GLY A 16 16.33 -10.49 6.24
C GLY A 16 16.70 -9.08 5.81
N ARG A 17 15.81 -8.10 5.91
CA ARG A 17 16.03 -6.72 5.49
C ARG A 17 15.64 -5.72 6.57
N THR A 18 16.23 -4.54 6.51
CA THR A 18 15.87 -3.41 7.37
C THR A 18 14.51 -2.82 6.96
N LYS A 19 13.92 -2.03 7.86
CA LYS A 19 12.70 -1.28 7.55
C LYS A 19 12.88 -0.41 6.31
N ALA A 20 13.97 0.34 6.21
CA ALA A 20 14.23 1.23 5.08
C ALA A 20 14.26 0.46 3.75
N GLU A 21 14.91 -0.69 3.73
CA GLU A 21 14.95 -1.55 2.54
C GLU A 21 13.55 -2.07 2.18
N ASN A 22 12.80 -2.55 3.17
CA ASN A 22 11.44 -3.06 2.94
C ASN A 22 10.48 -1.95 2.48
N LEU A 23 10.59 -0.75 3.01
CA LEU A 23 9.77 0.40 2.58
C LEU A 23 10.07 0.77 1.12
N ALA A 24 11.32 0.78 0.72
CA ALA A 24 11.70 1.08 -0.67
C ALA A 24 11.12 0.03 -1.64
N ILE A 25 11.20 -1.25 -1.27
CA ILE A 25 10.64 -2.35 -2.07
C ILE A 25 9.12 -2.23 -2.15
N ALA A 26 8.45 -2.01 -1.02
CA ALA A 26 6.99 -1.88 -0.97
C ALA A 26 6.49 -0.72 -1.82
N LYS A 27 7.14 0.44 -1.73
CA LYS A 27 6.77 1.61 -2.52
C LYS A 27 6.84 1.29 -4.02
N LYS A 28 7.92 0.68 -4.46
CA LYS A 28 8.09 0.30 -5.87
C LYS A 28 7.03 -0.69 -6.32
N MET A 29 6.79 -1.74 -5.54
CA MET A 29 5.78 -2.76 -5.88
C MET A 29 4.38 -2.17 -5.98
N LEU A 30 4.01 -1.31 -5.04
CA LEU A 30 2.70 -0.66 -5.05
C LEU A 30 2.55 0.31 -6.22
N GLU A 31 3.57 1.10 -6.52
CA GLU A 31 3.57 2.04 -7.64
C GLU A 31 3.45 1.32 -8.99
N GLU A 32 4.07 0.16 -9.13
CA GLU A 32 4.02 -0.64 -10.36
C GLU A 32 2.64 -1.22 -10.66
N LEU A 33 1.72 -1.25 -9.69
CA LEU A 33 0.34 -1.68 -9.93
C LEU A 33 -0.43 -0.69 -10.82
N GLN A 34 -0.03 0.58 -10.82
CA GLN A 34 -0.58 1.58 -11.73
C GLN A 34 -0.19 1.21 -13.17
N GLY A 35 -1.19 1.05 -14.03
CA GLY A 35 -0.98 0.61 -15.40
C GLY A 35 -1.00 -0.91 -15.60
N VAL A 36 -0.88 -1.70 -14.54
CA VAL A 36 -1.01 -3.17 -14.58
C VAL A 36 -2.43 -3.58 -14.24
N VAL A 37 -3.02 -2.97 -13.20
CA VAL A 37 -4.41 -3.22 -12.82
C VAL A 37 -5.31 -2.16 -13.48
N PRO A 38 -6.15 -2.55 -14.44
CA PRO A 38 -6.92 -1.58 -15.24
C PRO A 38 -7.88 -0.71 -14.43
N THR A 39 -8.41 -1.22 -13.32
CA THR A 39 -9.39 -0.51 -12.50
C THR A 39 -8.78 0.50 -11.54
N LEU A 40 -7.45 0.49 -11.38
CA LEU A 40 -6.73 1.49 -10.57
C LEU A 40 -6.57 2.77 -11.39
N LEU A 41 -7.38 3.79 -11.09
CA LEU A 41 -7.38 5.05 -11.83
C LEU A 41 -6.19 5.94 -11.47
N SER A 42 -5.89 6.05 -10.19
CA SER A 42 -4.74 6.81 -9.69
C SER A 42 -4.22 6.18 -8.42
N SER A 43 -2.93 6.36 -8.19
CA SER A 43 -2.27 5.81 -7.01
C SER A 43 -1.12 6.72 -6.60
N ARG A 44 -1.02 6.97 -5.31
CA ARG A 44 0.08 7.72 -4.71
C ARG A 44 0.58 6.98 -3.49
N VAL A 45 1.87 6.69 -3.47
CA VAL A 45 2.53 6.06 -2.32
C VAL A 45 3.48 7.06 -1.71
N SER A 46 3.36 7.28 -0.42
CA SER A 46 4.24 8.19 0.32
C SER A 46 4.80 7.49 1.56
N LEU A 47 6.05 7.77 1.86
CA LEU A 47 6.70 7.29 3.07
C LEU A 47 6.67 8.38 4.14
N GLY A 48 6.56 7.96 5.41
CA GLY A 48 6.62 8.88 6.53
C GLY A 48 7.96 9.60 6.59
N SER A 49 7.95 10.81 7.15
CA SER A 49 9.17 11.58 7.36
C SER A 49 10.07 10.88 8.39
N GLU A 50 11.38 10.89 8.17
CA GLU A 50 12.35 10.34 9.11
C GLU A 50 12.31 11.04 10.48
N ILE A 51 11.79 12.26 10.52
CA ILE A 51 11.67 13.05 11.76
C ILE A 51 10.30 12.96 12.42
N GLN A 52 9.38 12.15 11.89
CA GLN A 52 8.07 11.97 12.51
C GLN A 52 8.17 11.16 13.81
N ASN A 53 7.11 11.21 14.61
CA ASN A 53 7.00 10.38 15.81
C ASN A 53 7.16 8.90 15.43
N PRO A 54 8.04 8.13 16.10
CA PRO A 54 8.25 6.70 15.78
C PRO A 54 7.01 5.82 15.94
N ALA A 55 6.00 6.28 16.66
CA ALA A 55 4.73 5.56 16.81
C ALA A 55 3.82 5.68 15.58
N ASN A 56 4.10 6.62 14.67
CA ASN A 56 3.31 6.81 13.46
C ASN A 56 3.54 5.68 12.46
N TYR A 57 2.59 5.55 11.52
CA TYR A 57 2.71 4.61 10.41
C TYR A 57 3.80 5.05 9.43
N ASP A 58 4.34 4.11 8.66
CA ASP A 58 5.53 4.31 7.85
C ASP A 58 5.24 4.58 6.38
N LEU A 59 4.10 4.12 5.88
CA LEU A 59 3.75 4.21 4.48
C LEU A 59 2.25 4.45 4.34
N VAL A 60 1.87 5.33 3.41
CA VAL A 60 0.47 5.53 3.02
C VAL A 60 0.30 5.30 1.53
N LEU A 61 -0.75 4.57 1.17
CA LEU A 61 -1.25 4.41 -0.20
C LEU A 61 -2.57 5.18 -0.31
N GLU A 62 -2.65 6.09 -1.26
CA GLU A 62 -3.88 6.80 -1.63
C GLU A 62 -4.22 6.42 -3.06
N ALA A 63 -5.36 5.76 -3.27
CA ALA A 63 -5.76 5.27 -4.57
C ALA A 63 -7.21 5.62 -4.88
N GLU A 64 -7.54 5.72 -6.16
CA GLU A 64 -8.88 6.07 -6.62
C GLU A 64 -9.42 5.03 -7.58
N TYR A 65 -10.72 4.73 -7.42
CA TYR A 65 -11.45 3.77 -8.24
C TYR A 65 -12.80 4.36 -8.62
N GLU A 66 -13.34 3.92 -9.76
CA GLU A 66 -14.62 4.38 -10.25
C GLU A 66 -15.78 3.94 -9.34
N SER A 67 -15.67 2.75 -8.73
CA SER A 67 -16.72 2.14 -7.91
C SER A 67 -16.11 1.14 -6.92
N MET A 68 -16.94 0.65 -5.99
CA MET A 68 -16.54 -0.44 -5.10
C MET A 68 -16.25 -1.73 -5.88
N GLU A 69 -16.96 -1.97 -6.98
CA GLU A 69 -16.70 -3.12 -7.85
C GLU A 69 -15.29 -3.04 -8.45
N ALA A 70 -14.89 -1.86 -8.91
CA ALA A 70 -13.56 -1.60 -9.44
C ALA A 70 -12.47 -1.82 -8.38
N LEU A 71 -12.70 -1.38 -7.15
CA LEU A 71 -11.80 -1.64 -6.03
C LEU A 71 -11.69 -3.14 -5.74
N ASN A 72 -12.79 -3.87 -5.76
CA ASN A 72 -12.79 -5.31 -5.51
C ASN A 72 -12.02 -6.07 -6.61
N GLU A 73 -12.12 -5.64 -7.87
CA GLU A 73 -11.32 -6.21 -8.96
C GLU A 73 -9.82 -6.01 -8.73
N TYR A 74 -9.42 -4.86 -8.22
CA TYR A 74 -8.04 -4.59 -7.84
C TYR A 74 -7.58 -5.52 -6.72
N ILE A 75 -8.40 -5.66 -5.66
CA ILE A 75 -8.04 -6.47 -4.49
C ILE A 75 -7.80 -7.93 -4.87
N VAL A 76 -8.57 -8.49 -5.79
CA VAL A 76 -8.45 -9.90 -6.21
C VAL A 76 -7.49 -10.09 -7.39
N HIS A 77 -6.96 -9.03 -7.96
CA HIS A 77 -6.06 -9.13 -9.11
C HIS A 77 -4.76 -9.87 -8.73
N PRO A 78 -4.26 -10.79 -9.58
CA PRO A 78 -3.04 -11.53 -9.29
C PRO A 78 -1.84 -10.66 -8.96
N ALA A 79 -1.67 -9.52 -9.63
CA ALA A 79 -0.57 -8.59 -9.35
C ALA A 79 -0.66 -8.00 -7.94
N HIS A 80 -1.88 -7.67 -7.48
CA HIS A 80 -2.12 -7.20 -6.12
C HIS A 80 -1.84 -8.32 -5.10
N ASN A 81 -2.20 -9.55 -5.42
CA ASN A 81 -1.95 -10.69 -4.52
C ASN A 81 -0.46 -10.88 -4.25
N GLU A 82 0.39 -10.69 -5.26
CA GLU A 82 1.85 -10.78 -5.08
C GLU A 82 2.37 -9.68 -4.15
N VAL A 83 1.87 -8.46 -4.28
CA VAL A 83 2.20 -7.35 -3.37
C VAL A 83 1.72 -7.68 -1.95
N GLY A 84 0.51 -8.22 -1.83
CA GLY A 84 -0.04 -8.63 -0.54
C GLY A 84 0.80 -9.67 0.18
N LYS A 85 1.36 -10.63 -0.55
CA LYS A 85 2.26 -11.65 0.02
C LYS A 85 3.54 -11.01 0.60
N PHE A 86 4.12 -10.06 -0.11
CA PHE A 86 5.28 -9.33 0.39
C PHE A 86 4.92 -8.51 1.62
N MET A 87 3.84 -7.73 1.55
CA MET A 87 3.40 -6.88 2.67
C MET A 87 3.11 -7.69 3.93
N ALA A 88 2.53 -8.88 3.80
CA ALA A 88 2.25 -9.75 4.94
C ALA A 88 3.51 -10.15 5.72
N LYS A 89 4.67 -10.20 5.06
CA LYS A 89 5.95 -10.57 5.70
C LYS A 89 6.59 -9.40 6.46
N VAL A 90 6.33 -8.17 6.04
CA VAL A 90 7.10 -6.99 6.51
C VAL A 90 6.26 -6.01 7.33
N ARG A 91 4.94 -6.05 7.21
CA ARG A 91 4.06 -5.16 7.98
C ARG A 91 3.80 -5.68 9.39
N GLU A 92 3.81 -4.77 10.34
CA GLU A 92 3.37 -5.03 11.71
C GLU A 92 1.88 -4.69 11.89
N LEU A 93 1.47 -3.51 11.39
CA LEU A 93 0.10 -3.00 11.50
C LEU A 93 -0.39 -2.50 10.15
N ARG A 94 -1.71 -2.54 9.98
CA ARG A 94 -2.39 -2.03 8.79
C ARG A 94 -3.67 -1.32 9.21
N ALA A 95 -3.95 -0.18 8.59
CA ALA A 95 -5.21 0.52 8.73
C ALA A 95 -5.71 0.93 7.35
N CYS A 96 -7.03 0.88 7.14
CA CYS A 96 -7.62 1.17 5.84
C CYS A 96 -8.97 1.85 6.01
N ILE A 97 -9.27 2.78 5.10
CA ILE A 97 -10.60 3.36 4.96
C ILE A 97 -10.92 3.53 3.47
N ASP A 98 -12.15 3.20 3.09
CA ASP A 98 -12.68 3.42 1.76
C ASP A 98 -13.87 4.37 1.87
N TYR A 99 -13.92 5.41 1.06
CA TYR A 99 -15.05 6.33 1.10
C TYR A 99 -15.39 6.88 -0.29
N GLU A 100 -16.66 7.25 -0.44
CA GLU A 100 -17.16 7.89 -1.65
C GLU A 100 -16.93 9.41 -1.59
N TYR A 101 -16.71 9.97 -2.77
CA TYR A 101 -16.56 11.43 -2.91
C TYR A 101 -16.93 11.90 -4.31
#